data_11d922edeb687a4884f039c2e307f8d1
#
_entry.id   11d922edeb687a4884f039c2e307f8d1
#
_cell.length_a   1.000
_cell.length_b   1.000
_cell.length_c   1.000
_cell.angle_alpha   90.00
_cell.angle_beta   90.00
_cell.angle_gamma   90.00
#
_symmetry.space_group_name_H-M   'P 1'
#
loop_
_entity.id
_entity.type
_entity.pdbx_description
1 polymer ?
#
loop_
_entity_poly.entity_id
_entity_poly.type
_entity_poly.pdbx_seq_one_letter_code
_entity_poly.pdbx_strand_id
1 'polypeptide(L)'
;MRRGNWKIRIFIGLVIVGFAFVQRCNNKEENPYTGRVQTINMSADQEIAIGLQSTPEIARQYGGLYPDERMQSLVDAIGSKLVQNSIARETPYQYDFHLLADNTTINAFALPGGQIFITYALFSKLSEAQLAGVLGHEIGHVIGRHSAERIAEGSFWKTVSMGASVGADAGGIVSSIGQNTLLKNGRGDEL
;
A
#
# COMPACT_ATOMS: atom_id res chain seq x y z
N MET A 1 6.99 36.33 28.95
CA MET A 1 6.43 35.42 27.92
C MET A 1 6.62 36.02 26.54
N ARG A 2 7.53 35.51 25.72
CA ARG A 2 7.75 35.96 24.33
C ARG A 2 6.50 35.58 23.51
N ARG A 3 5.70 36.53 23.09
CA ARG A 3 4.71 36.35 22.02
C ARG A 3 5.49 35.99 20.74
N GLY A 4 5.75 34.70 20.57
CA GLY A 4 6.30 34.20 19.31
C GLY A 4 5.39 34.65 18.17
N ASN A 5 5.99 35.04 17.04
CA ASN A 5 5.32 35.58 15.85
C ASN A 5 4.31 34.58 15.28
N TRP A 6 3.12 34.48 15.89
CA TRP A 6 2.05 33.54 15.48
C TRP A 6 1.70 33.69 13.99
N LYS A 7 1.80 34.93 13.46
CA LYS A 7 1.59 35.22 12.04
C LYS A 7 2.60 34.50 11.13
N ILE A 8 3.87 34.43 11.56
CA ILE A 8 4.93 33.71 10.82
C ILE A 8 4.64 32.21 10.84
N ARG A 9 4.22 31.66 11.97
CA ARG A 9 3.87 30.22 12.09
C ARG A 9 2.70 29.86 11.19
N ILE A 10 1.63 30.65 11.19
CA ILE A 10 0.49 30.46 10.27
C ILE A 10 0.97 30.54 8.81
N PHE A 11 1.79 31.52 8.46
CA PHE A 11 2.32 31.65 7.12
C PHE A 11 3.12 30.41 6.70
N ILE A 12 4.03 29.92 7.56
CA ILE A 12 4.80 28.69 7.31
C ILE A 12 3.87 27.50 7.14
N GLY A 13 2.87 27.34 8.01
CA GLY A 13 1.88 26.27 7.90
C GLY A 13 1.13 26.28 6.57
N LEU A 14 0.68 27.48 6.13
CA LEU A 14 0.01 27.64 4.85
C LEU A 14 0.93 27.33 3.66
N VAL A 15 2.21 27.70 3.73
CA VAL A 15 3.20 27.35 2.70
C VAL A 15 3.39 25.84 2.60
N ILE A 16 3.50 25.13 3.73
CA ILE A 16 3.64 23.68 3.75
C ILE A 16 2.41 23.00 3.13
N VAL A 17 1.21 23.44 3.53
CA VAL A 17 -0.04 22.89 2.99
C VAL A 17 -0.17 23.20 1.50
N GLY A 18 0.10 24.44 1.08
CA GLY A 18 0.08 24.83 -0.32
C GLY A 18 1.05 24.00 -1.17
N PHE A 19 2.26 23.78 -0.66
CA PHE A 19 3.26 22.93 -1.31
C PHE A 19 2.78 21.46 -1.47
N ALA A 20 2.13 20.90 -0.45
CA ALA A 20 1.56 19.56 -0.52
C ALA A 20 0.49 19.45 -1.64
N PHE A 21 -0.37 20.46 -1.77
CA PHE A 21 -1.37 20.51 -2.85
C PHE A 21 -0.74 20.63 -4.23
N VAL A 22 0.28 21.46 -4.40
CA VAL A 22 1.01 21.60 -5.67
C VAL A 22 1.67 20.26 -6.05
N GLN A 23 2.34 19.60 -5.11
CA GLN A 23 2.91 18.27 -5.34
C GLN A 23 1.85 17.25 -5.75
N ARG A 24 0.69 17.24 -5.06
CA ARG A 24 -0.41 16.32 -5.40
C ARG A 24 -0.91 16.54 -6.83
N CYS A 25 -0.99 17.78 -7.28
CA CYS A 25 -1.39 18.10 -8.66
C CYS A 25 -0.35 17.67 -9.69
N ASN A 26 0.93 17.83 -9.37
CA ASN A 26 2.03 17.49 -10.29
C ASN A 26 2.28 15.98 -10.39
N ASN A 27 1.91 15.21 -9.36
CA ASN A 27 2.12 13.76 -9.30
C ASN A 27 0.95 12.95 -9.89
N LYS A 28 0.08 13.58 -10.66
CA LYS A 28 -0.95 12.87 -11.43
C LYS A 28 -0.33 12.24 -12.67
N GLU A 29 -0.52 10.94 -12.80
CA GLU A 29 -0.10 10.18 -13.98
C GLU A 29 -1.20 9.22 -14.42
N GLU A 30 -1.24 8.91 -15.71
CA GLU A 30 -2.11 7.88 -16.26
C GLU A 30 -1.40 6.54 -16.15
N ASN A 31 -2.08 5.56 -15.56
CA ASN A 31 -1.58 4.19 -15.51
C ASN A 31 -1.63 3.59 -16.93
N PRO A 32 -0.49 3.17 -17.51
CA PRO A 32 -0.43 2.71 -18.89
C PRO A 32 -1.18 1.40 -19.15
N TYR A 33 -1.50 0.65 -18.10
CA TYR A 33 -2.18 -0.65 -18.20
C TYR A 33 -3.68 -0.57 -17.95
N THR A 34 -4.14 0.40 -17.16
CA THR A 34 -5.55 0.54 -16.77
C THR A 34 -6.22 1.78 -17.34
N GLY A 35 -5.45 2.75 -17.86
CA GLY A 35 -5.94 4.06 -18.32
C GLY A 35 -6.43 4.98 -17.19
N ARG A 36 -6.32 4.53 -15.92
CA ARG A 36 -6.78 5.31 -14.77
C ARG A 36 -5.77 6.40 -14.41
N VAL A 37 -6.26 7.62 -14.22
CA VAL A 37 -5.45 8.72 -13.68
C VAL A 37 -5.31 8.57 -12.17
N GLN A 38 -4.07 8.51 -11.69
CA GLN A 38 -3.71 8.24 -10.30
C GLN A 38 -2.76 9.33 -9.78
N THR A 39 -2.69 9.48 -8.46
CA THR A 39 -1.68 10.33 -7.82
C THR A 39 -0.63 9.43 -7.18
N ILE A 40 0.53 9.34 -7.79
CA ILE A 40 1.64 8.48 -7.33
C ILE A 40 2.91 9.32 -7.28
N ASN A 41 3.71 9.12 -6.24
CA ASN A 41 4.94 9.89 -5.98
C ASN A 41 6.20 9.01 -5.97
N MET A 42 6.13 7.84 -6.60
CA MET A 42 7.23 6.88 -6.66
C MET A 42 7.30 6.20 -8.03
N SER A 43 8.49 5.82 -8.45
CA SER A 43 8.72 5.03 -9.66
C SER A 43 8.45 3.55 -9.42
N ALA A 44 8.33 2.76 -10.51
CA ALA A 44 8.20 1.31 -10.42
C ALA A 44 9.39 0.65 -9.69
N ASP A 45 10.61 1.13 -9.90
CA ASP A 45 11.80 0.62 -9.19
C ASP A 45 11.72 0.89 -7.69
N GLN A 46 11.19 2.05 -7.29
CA GLN A 46 10.97 2.36 -5.88
C GLN A 46 9.88 1.48 -5.27
N GLU A 47 8.81 1.18 -6.02
CA GLU A 47 7.79 0.23 -5.59
C GLU A 47 8.37 -1.16 -5.35
N ILE A 48 9.17 -1.66 -6.31
CA ILE A 48 9.85 -2.96 -6.19
C ILE A 48 10.76 -2.98 -4.95
N ALA A 49 11.57 -1.95 -4.76
CA ALA A 49 12.47 -1.86 -3.62
C ALA A 49 11.70 -1.85 -2.28
N ILE A 50 10.60 -1.10 -2.19
CA ILE A 50 9.75 -1.04 -0.99
C ILE A 50 9.12 -2.41 -0.71
N GLY A 51 8.57 -3.07 -1.72
CA GLY A 51 7.98 -4.40 -1.58
C GLY A 51 8.98 -5.41 -1.06
N LEU A 52 10.14 -5.53 -1.71
CA LEU A 52 11.21 -6.45 -1.30
C LEU A 52 11.73 -6.19 0.12
N GLN A 53 11.94 -4.91 0.48
CA GLN A 53 12.39 -4.53 1.82
C GLN A 53 11.35 -4.83 2.90
N SER A 54 10.06 -4.74 2.57
CA SER A 54 8.98 -4.96 3.53
C SER A 54 8.63 -6.44 3.72
N THR A 55 8.93 -7.30 2.75
CA THR A 55 8.58 -8.72 2.74
C THR A 55 9.00 -9.47 4.01
N PRO A 56 10.25 -9.37 4.53
CA PRO A 56 10.64 -10.11 5.72
C PRO A 56 9.89 -9.70 6.98
N GLU A 57 9.58 -8.40 7.11
CA GLU A 57 8.83 -7.88 8.25
C GLU A 57 7.37 -8.33 8.20
N ILE A 58 6.75 -8.26 7.03
CA ILE A 58 5.38 -8.73 6.80
C ILE A 58 5.29 -10.23 7.09
N ALA A 59 6.19 -11.04 6.53
CA ALA A 59 6.19 -12.47 6.81
C ALA A 59 6.27 -12.75 8.33
N ARG A 60 7.16 -12.05 9.05
CA ARG A 60 7.28 -12.21 10.50
C ARG A 60 6.00 -11.86 11.27
N GLN A 61 5.28 -10.80 10.87
CA GLN A 61 4.03 -10.38 11.50
C GLN A 61 2.92 -11.44 11.39
N TYR A 62 2.95 -12.25 10.32
CA TYR A 62 1.99 -13.32 10.05
C TYR A 62 2.53 -14.72 10.39
N GLY A 63 3.49 -14.82 11.32
CA GLY A 63 4.01 -16.10 11.81
C GLY A 63 5.08 -16.77 10.93
N GLY A 64 5.61 -16.06 9.93
CA GLY A 64 6.59 -16.55 8.98
C GLY A 64 5.97 -17.12 7.70
N LEU A 65 6.82 -17.68 6.84
CA LEU A 65 6.36 -18.43 5.67
C LEU A 65 5.85 -19.82 6.10
N TYR A 66 4.84 -20.32 5.41
CA TYR A 66 4.29 -21.64 5.68
C TYR A 66 5.31 -22.74 5.34
N PRO A 67 5.54 -23.73 6.22
CA PRO A 67 6.69 -24.62 6.09
C PRO A 67 6.51 -25.75 5.05
N ASP A 68 5.32 -25.98 4.49
CA ASP A 68 5.11 -27.01 3.46
C ASP A 68 5.43 -26.46 2.07
N GLU A 69 6.59 -26.86 1.55
CA GLU A 69 7.09 -26.44 0.23
C GLU A 69 6.15 -26.83 -0.93
N ARG A 70 5.35 -27.88 -0.79
CA ARG A 70 4.38 -28.28 -1.84
C ARG A 70 3.23 -27.30 -1.93
N MET A 71 2.75 -26.80 -0.78
CA MET A 71 1.69 -25.79 -0.77
C MET A 71 2.21 -24.46 -1.28
N GLN A 72 3.42 -24.04 -0.89
CA GLN A 72 4.08 -22.87 -1.45
C GLN A 72 4.22 -23.00 -2.97
N SER A 73 4.74 -24.13 -3.47
CA SER A 73 4.90 -24.40 -4.91
C SER A 73 3.58 -24.36 -5.68
N LEU A 74 2.46 -24.76 -5.06
CA LEU A 74 1.14 -24.64 -5.68
C LEU A 74 0.73 -23.17 -5.86
N VAL A 75 0.94 -22.36 -4.83
CA VAL A 75 0.67 -20.91 -4.87
C VAL A 75 1.53 -20.25 -5.97
N ASP A 76 2.82 -20.56 -6.02
CA ASP A 76 3.76 -20.06 -7.02
C ASP A 76 3.37 -20.45 -8.44
N ALA A 77 3.00 -21.73 -8.64
CA ALA A 77 2.63 -22.24 -9.95
C ALA A 77 1.36 -21.56 -10.50
N ILE A 78 0.35 -21.39 -9.65
CA ILE A 78 -0.90 -20.71 -10.04
C ILE A 78 -0.62 -19.24 -10.31
N GLY A 79 0.08 -18.54 -9.40
CA GLY A 79 0.41 -17.13 -9.53
C GLY A 79 1.24 -16.85 -10.79
N SER A 80 2.30 -17.61 -11.01
CA SER A 80 3.16 -17.50 -12.20
C SER A 80 2.38 -17.72 -13.50
N LYS A 81 1.46 -18.70 -13.52
CA LYS A 81 0.60 -18.95 -14.68
C LYS A 81 -0.34 -17.78 -14.97
N LEU A 82 -0.88 -17.13 -13.94
CA LEU A 82 -1.72 -15.95 -14.08
C LEU A 82 -0.92 -14.78 -14.65
N VAL A 83 0.28 -14.51 -14.13
CA VAL A 83 1.18 -13.46 -14.63
C VAL A 83 1.51 -13.69 -16.12
N GLN A 84 1.95 -14.90 -16.48
CA GLN A 84 2.36 -15.23 -17.85
C GLN A 84 1.22 -15.11 -18.87
N ASN A 85 -0.03 -15.32 -18.45
CA ASN A 85 -1.20 -15.32 -19.34
C ASN A 85 -2.07 -14.05 -19.21
N SER A 86 -1.53 -12.98 -18.62
CA SER A 86 -2.22 -11.70 -18.45
C SER A 86 -1.34 -10.52 -18.85
N ILE A 87 -1.89 -9.30 -18.78
CA ILE A 87 -1.15 -8.06 -18.99
C ILE A 87 -0.04 -7.86 -17.92
N ALA A 88 -0.08 -8.58 -16.80
CA ALA A 88 0.92 -8.51 -15.75
C ALA A 88 2.34 -8.76 -16.26
N ARG A 89 2.52 -9.65 -17.22
CA ARG A 89 3.83 -9.96 -17.85
C ARG A 89 4.49 -8.75 -18.55
N GLU A 90 3.70 -7.74 -18.91
CA GLU A 90 4.17 -6.54 -19.63
C GLU A 90 4.55 -5.42 -18.65
N THR A 91 4.22 -5.60 -17.35
CA THR A 91 4.58 -4.65 -16.31
C THR A 91 6.04 -4.81 -15.90
N PRO A 92 6.69 -3.77 -15.34
CA PRO A 92 8.06 -3.87 -14.83
C PRO A 92 8.18 -4.62 -13.51
N TYR A 93 7.06 -5.05 -12.91
CA TYR A 93 7.03 -5.61 -11.57
C TYR A 93 7.55 -7.04 -11.50
N GLN A 94 8.15 -7.35 -10.34
CA GLN A 94 8.66 -8.69 -10.02
C GLN A 94 7.66 -9.40 -9.14
N TYR A 95 6.78 -10.20 -9.75
CA TYR A 95 5.75 -10.93 -9.03
C TYR A 95 6.37 -12.11 -8.27
N ASP A 96 6.14 -12.12 -6.96
CA ASP A 96 6.51 -13.20 -6.06
C ASP A 96 5.34 -13.49 -5.10
N PHE A 97 5.12 -14.77 -4.79
CA PHE A 97 3.94 -15.22 -4.06
C PHE A 97 4.37 -15.86 -2.75
N HIS A 98 3.72 -15.52 -1.65
CA HIS A 98 4.11 -15.93 -0.32
C HIS A 98 2.92 -16.53 0.43
N LEU A 99 2.99 -17.83 0.78
CA LEU A 99 2.06 -18.45 1.69
C LEU A 99 2.53 -18.20 3.13
N LEU A 100 1.72 -17.49 3.90
CA LEU A 100 2.02 -17.11 5.28
C LEU A 100 1.49 -18.14 6.28
N ALA A 101 2.21 -18.36 7.38
CA ALA A 101 1.87 -19.39 8.37
C ALA A 101 0.70 -19.02 9.31
N ASP A 102 0.09 -17.83 9.13
CA ASP A 102 -1.09 -17.43 9.90
C ASP A 102 -2.30 -18.31 9.56
N ASN A 103 -2.77 -19.06 10.56
CA ASN A 103 -3.92 -19.96 10.47
C ASN A 103 -5.21 -19.37 11.05
N THR A 104 -5.21 -18.10 11.41
CA THR A 104 -6.32 -17.39 12.07
C THR A 104 -6.91 -16.28 11.24
N THR A 105 -6.08 -15.48 10.60
CA THR A 105 -6.49 -14.34 9.80
C THR A 105 -6.79 -14.77 8.38
N ILE A 106 -8.02 -14.61 7.92
CA ILE A 106 -8.41 -14.88 6.53
C ILE A 106 -8.06 -13.62 5.73
N ASN A 107 -6.94 -13.66 4.97
CA ASN A 107 -6.49 -12.49 4.21
C ASN A 107 -5.59 -12.88 3.02
N ALA A 108 -5.65 -12.04 1.96
CA ALA A 108 -4.63 -11.95 0.92
C ALA A 108 -4.39 -10.47 0.63
N PHE A 109 -3.18 -10.11 0.22
CA PHE A 109 -2.84 -8.72 -0.09
C PHE A 109 -1.57 -8.62 -0.91
N ALA A 110 -1.43 -7.49 -1.63
CA ALA A 110 -0.25 -7.17 -2.42
C ALA A 110 0.49 -5.96 -1.85
N LEU A 111 1.82 -6.05 -1.78
CA LEU A 111 2.71 -4.91 -1.57
C LEU A 111 3.05 -4.24 -2.93
N PRO A 112 3.55 -2.99 -2.91
CA PRO A 112 4.08 -2.39 -4.13
C PRO A 112 5.13 -3.27 -4.79
N GLY A 113 5.23 -3.23 -6.10
CA GLY A 113 6.30 -3.91 -6.84
C GLY A 113 6.11 -5.40 -7.08
N GLY A 114 4.98 -6.01 -6.64
CA GLY A 114 4.61 -7.37 -7.04
C GLY A 114 4.72 -8.45 -5.98
N GLN A 115 5.01 -8.12 -4.71
CA GLN A 115 5.04 -9.07 -3.61
C GLN A 115 3.61 -9.37 -3.14
N ILE A 116 3.12 -10.59 -3.32
CA ILE A 116 1.74 -11.03 -3.06
C ILE A 116 1.72 -12.06 -1.95
N PHE A 117 0.84 -11.88 -0.99
CA PHE A 117 0.73 -12.71 0.21
C PHE A 117 -0.67 -13.30 0.34
N ILE A 118 -0.71 -14.54 0.81
CA ILE A 118 -1.95 -15.21 1.21
C ILE A 118 -1.72 -15.94 2.53
N THR A 119 -2.63 -15.81 3.48
CA THR A 119 -2.56 -16.53 4.75
C THR A 119 -3.00 -17.98 4.57
N TYR A 120 -2.44 -18.89 5.36
CA TYR A 120 -2.87 -20.29 5.37
C TYR A 120 -4.35 -20.45 5.77
N ALA A 121 -4.84 -19.57 6.67
CA ALA A 121 -6.24 -19.55 7.05
C ALA A 121 -7.20 -19.31 5.85
N LEU A 122 -6.80 -18.50 4.87
CA LEU A 122 -7.55 -18.31 3.63
C LEU A 122 -7.27 -19.47 2.66
N PHE A 123 -6.00 -19.75 2.38
CA PHE A 123 -5.58 -20.80 1.44
C PHE A 123 -6.28 -22.14 1.69
N SER A 124 -6.34 -22.58 2.95
CA SER A 124 -6.94 -23.86 3.34
C SER A 124 -8.45 -24.00 3.06
N LYS A 125 -9.12 -22.90 2.76
CA LYS A 125 -10.56 -22.86 2.48
C LYS A 125 -10.89 -22.77 0.99
N LEU A 126 -9.87 -22.61 0.13
CA LEU A 126 -10.05 -22.35 -1.29
C LEU A 126 -9.80 -23.62 -2.11
N SER A 127 -10.59 -23.82 -3.16
CA SER A 127 -10.21 -24.66 -4.27
C SER A 127 -9.14 -23.97 -5.12
N GLU A 128 -8.42 -24.72 -5.98
CA GLU A 128 -7.44 -24.12 -6.89
C GLU A 128 -8.02 -23.00 -7.77
N ALA A 129 -9.26 -23.16 -8.24
CA ALA A 129 -9.93 -22.14 -9.04
C ALA A 129 -10.23 -20.85 -8.24
N GLN A 130 -10.62 -21.02 -6.97
CA GLN A 130 -10.84 -19.89 -6.07
C GLN A 130 -9.51 -19.22 -5.69
N LEU A 131 -8.46 -20.00 -5.45
CA LEU A 131 -7.11 -19.49 -5.20
C LEU A 131 -6.63 -18.66 -6.41
N ALA A 132 -6.82 -19.18 -7.63
CA ALA A 132 -6.49 -18.43 -8.84
C ALA A 132 -7.28 -17.10 -8.94
N GLY A 133 -8.55 -17.10 -8.54
CA GLY A 133 -9.36 -15.88 -8.46
C GLY A 133 -8.79 -14.85 -7.48
N VAL A 134 -8.43 -15.29 -6.27
CA VAL A 134 -7.84 -14.42 -5.23
C VAL A 134 -6.48 -13.88 -5.70
N LEU A 135 -5.57 -14.74 -6.17
CA LEU A 135 -4.26 -14.29 -6.65
C LEU A 135 -4.39 -13.37 -7.87
N GLY A 136 -5.34 -13.62 -8.77
CA GLY A 136 -5.64 -12.74 -9.90
C GLY A 136 -6.13 -11.36 -9.45
N HIS A 137 -6.92 -11.29 -8.39
CA HIS A 137 -7.35 -10.03 -7.78
C HIS A 137 -6.15 -9.24 -7.22
N GLU A 138 -5.24 -9.90 -6.49
CA GLU A 138 -4.05 -9.26 -5.93
C GLU A 138 -3.07 -8.80 -7.03
N ILE A 139 -2.91 -9.59 -8.11
CA ILE A 139 -2.17 -9.16 -9.31
C ILE A 139 -2.80 -7.89 -9.89
N GLY A 140 -4.13 -7.82 -9.94
CA GLY A 140 -4.86 -6.62 -10.36
C GLY A 140 -4.54 -5.39 -9.51
N HIS A 141 -4.39 -5.55 -8.19
CA HIS A 141 -3.97 -4.47 -7.29
C HIS A 141 -2.55 -3.97 -7.60
N VAL A 142 -1.62 -4.87 -7.96
CA VAL A 142 -0.26 -4.48 -8.38
C VAL A 142 -0.30 -3.71 -9.70
N ILE A 143 -0.99 -4.23 -10.73
CA ILE A 143 -1.15 -3.55 -12.03
C ILE A 143 -1.81 -2.19 -11.86
N GLY A 144 -2.83 -2.12 -11.00
CA GLY A 144 -3.54 -0.89 -10.65
C GLY A 144 -2.74 0.07 -9.78
N ARG A 145 -1.56 -0.33 -9.26
CA ARG A 145 -0.68 0.46 -8.38
C ARG A 145 -1.41 0.98 -7.12
N HIS A 146 -2.40 0.23 -6.64
CA HIS A 146 -3.26 0.68 -5.53
C HIS A 146 -2.48 0.92 -4.23
N SER A 147 -1.47 0.11 -3.95
CA SER A 147 -0.60 0.29 -2.77
C SER A 147 0.27 1.55 -2.87
N ALA A 148 0.80 1.87 -4.06
CA ALA A 148 1.57 3.09 -4.30
C ALA A 148 0.69 4.35 -4.17
N GLU A 149 -0.52 4.32 -4.70
CA GLU A 149 -1.51 5.40 -4.56
C GLU A 149 -1.90 5.63 -3.08
N ARG A 150 -2.10 4.55 -2.32
CA ARG A 150 -2.39 4.62 -0.87
C ARG A 150 -1.23 5.23 -0.07
N ILE A 151 0.02 4.90 -0.42
CA ILE A 151 1.22 5.48 0.20
C ILE A 151 1.33 6.98 -0.13
N ALA A 152 1.08 7.36 -1.39
CA ALA A 152 1.09 8.76 -1.82
C ALA A 152 0.01 9.58 -1.08
N GLU A 153 -1.19 9.03 -0.92
CA GLU A 153 -2.27 9.66 -0.18
C GLU A 153 -1.93 9.82 1.32
N GLY A 154 -1.37 8.78 1.94
CA GLY A 154 -0.92 8.83 3.33
C GLY A 154 0.15 9.91 3.55
N SER A 155 1.14 10.01 2.64
CA SER A 155 2.19 11.05 2.72
C SER A 155 1.63 12.47 2.51
N PHE A 156 0.66 12.65 1.62
CA PHE A 156 -0.04 13.91 1.46
C PHE A 156 -0.72 14.35 2.76
N TRP A 157 -1.54 13.49 3.36
CA TRP A 157 -2.24 13.82 4.61
C TRP A 157 -1.30 14.06 5.78
N LYS A 158 -0.17 13.32 5.84
CA LYS A 158 0.88 13.57 6.84
C LYS A 158 1.47 14.97 6.69
N THR A 159 1.76 15.43 5.47
CA THR A 159 2.30 16.76 5.20
C THR A 159 1.29 17.86 5.53
N VAL A 160 0.02 17.67 5.16
CA VAL A 160 -1.07 18.60 5.52
C VAL A 160 -1.22 18.73 7.03
N SER A 161 -1.22 17.62 7.76
CA SER A 161 -1.31 17.62 9.23
C SER A 161 -0.11 18.31 9.87
N MET A 162 1.09 18.13 9.33
CA MET A 162 2.29 18.82 9.81
C MET A 162 2.19 20.34 9.57
N GLY A 163 1.72 20.79 8.40
CA GLY A 163 1.49 22.21 8.13
C GLY A 163 0.45 22.83 9.07
N ALA A 164 -0.65 22.10 9.31
CA ALA A 164 -1.67 22.53 10.26
C ALA A 164 -1.13 22.63 11.70
N SER A 165 -0.27 21.69 12.14
CA SER A 165 0.32 21.73 13.49
C SER A 165 1.32 22.86 13.69
N VAL A 166 2.05 23.23 12.63
CA VAL A 166 2.94 24.40 12.65
C VAL A 166 2.13 25.71 12.77
N GLY A 167 0.98 25.79 12.09
CA GLY A 167 0.09 26.95 12.10
C GLY A 167 -0.72 27.09 13.39
N ALA A 168 -1.17 25.99 13.96
CA ALA A 168 -1.90 25.97 15.24
C ALA A 168 -0.92 25.95 16.41
N ASP A 169 -1.17 26.77 17.44
CA ASP A 169 -0.43 26.64 18.69
C ASP A 169 -0.76 25.26 19.28
N ALA A 170 0.26 24.43 19.47
CA ALA A 170 0.20 22.99 19.69
C ALA A 170 -0.61 22.56 20.93
N GLY A 171 -1.89 22.85 20.96
CA GLY A 171 -2.85 22.39 21.97
C GLY A 171 -3.82 21.38 21.37
N GLY A 172 -3.48 20.09 21.40
CA GLY A 172 -4.42 18.97 21.50
C GLY A 172 -5.29 18.58 20.28
N ILE A 173 -5.42 19.38 19.22
CA ILE A 173 -6.39 19.09 18.14
C ILE A 173 -5.83 18.18 17.04
N VAL A 174 -4.50 18.18 16.85
CA VAL A 174 -3.87 17.46 15.73
C VAL A 174 -3.72 15.96 15.97
N SER A 175 -3.64 15.51 17.24
CA SER A 175 -3.52 14.08 17.57
C SER A 175 -4.78 13.28 17.25
N SER A 176 -5.96 13.91 17.29
CA SER A 176 -7.24 13.24 17.04
C SER A 176 -7.56 13.06 15.55
N ILE A 177 -7.08 13.96 14.67
CA ILE A 177 -7.35 13.88 13.24
C ILE A 177 -6.46 12.81 12.57
N GLY A 178 -5.17 12.74 12.95
CA GLY A 178 -4.23 11.77 12.39
C GLY A 178 -4.57 10.32 12.76
N GLN A 179 -4.98 10.06 14.00
CA GLN A 179 -5.34 8.72 14.45
C GLN A 179 -6.67 8.23 13.86
N ASN A 180 -7.66 9.10 13.73
CA ASN A 180 -8.95 8.72 13.15
C ASN A 180 -8.89 8.44 11.63
N THR A 181 -7.98 9.08 10.90
CA THR A 181 -7.84 8.86 9.45
C THR A 181 -7.11 7.55 9.18
N LEU A 182 -6.09 7.21 9.97
CA LEU A 182 -5.37 5.92 9.84
C LEU A 182 -6.26 4.72 10.24
N LEU A 183 -7.14 4.89 11.25
CA LEU A 183 -8.05 3.83 11.70
C LEU A 183 -9.27 3.63 10.79
N LYS A 184 -9.72 4.66 10.06
CA LYS A 184 -10.83 4.52 9.10
C LYS A 184 -10.42 3.88 7.79
N ASN A 185 -9.18 4.09 7.33
CA ASN A 185 -8.69 3.51 6.08
C ASN A 185 -8.26 2.03 6.21
N GLY A 186 -8.15 1.50 7.44
CA GLY A 186 -7.85 0.10 7.68
C GLY A 186 -9.06 -0.83 7.80
N ARG A 187 -10.28 -0.32 7.65
CA ARG A 187 -11.51 -1.09 7.91
C ARG A 187 -12.54 -1.06 6.78
N GLY A 188 -12.14 -0.65 5.58
CA GLY A 188 -13.08 -0.35 4.47
C GLY A 188 -13.07 -1.28 3.27
N ASP A 189 -12.10 -2.18 3.14
CA ASP A 189 -11.95 -3.03 1.95
C ASP A 189 -11.92 -4.53 2.29
N GLU A 190 -12.65 -4.94 3.35
CA GLU A 190 -12.91 -6.36 3.59
C GLU A 190 -14.21 -6.75 2.87
N LEU A 191 -14.09 -7.36 1.71
CA LEU A 191 -14.93 -8.43 1.19
C LEU A 191 -14.07 -9.38 0.41
#